data_5a264c3e5d602c59b76d0ec202797961
#
_entry.id   5a264c3e5d602c59b76d0ec202797961
#
_cell.length_a   1.000
_cell.length_b   1.000
_cell.length_c   1.000
_cell.angle_alpha   90.00
_cell.angle_beta   90.00
_cell.angle_gamma   90.00
#
_symmetry.space_group_name_H-M   'P 1'
#
loop_
_entity.id
_entity.type
_entity.pdbx_description
1 polymer ?
#
loop_
_entity_poly.entity_id
_entity_poly.type
_entity_poly.pdbx_seq_one_letter_code
_entity_poly.pdbx_strand_id
1 'polypeptide(L)'
;MAQLDADLFKSLMDGEHSLRGFTNRDIRSQLTKTRSLRSCADDPKKASAKVGRCFRRLHAHGLIAKIPRTRRWRVTAYGHQAMGTSLYLREHHFPNVYATAAAA
;
A
#
# COMPACT_ATOMS: atom_id res chain seq x y z
N MET A 1 8.95 -0.91 8.69
CA MET A 1 7.75 -0.58 7.87
C MET A 1 6.51 -0.68 8.75
N ALA A 2 5.66 0.35 8.73
CA ALA A 2 4.42 0.33 9.48
C ALA A 2 3.42 -0.68 8.89
N GLN A 3 2.50 -1.17 9.71
CA GLN A 3 1.49 -2.14 9.26
C GLN A 3 0.62 -1.57 8.15
N LEU A 4 0.26 -0.29 8.23
CA LEU A 4 -0.52 0.38 7.18
C LEU A 4 0.22 0.36 5.85
N ASP A 5 1.52 0.64 5.85
CA ASP A 5 2.34 0.63 4.63
C ASP A 5 2.41 -0.78 4.03
N ALA A 6 2.57 -1.81 4.85
CA ALA A 6 2.59 -3.19 4.38
C ALA A 6 1.24 -3.59 3.75
N ASP A 7 0.14 -3.27 4.41
CA ASP A 7 -1.20 -3.56 3.90
C ASP A 7 -1.48 -2.80 2.60
N LEU A 8 -1.06 -1.53 2.56
CA LEU A 8 -1.17 -0.68 1.37
C LEU A 8 -0.39 -1.27 0.20
N PHE A 9 0.88 -1.64 0.41
CA PHE A 9 1.73 -2.20 -0.64
C PHE A 9 1.14 -3.51 -1.18
N LYS A 10 0.67 -4.39 -0.30
CA LYS A 10 0.02 -5.64 -0.73
C LYS A 10 -1.21 -5.36 -1.58
N SER A 11 -2.02 -4.39 -1.19
CA SER A 11 -3.21 -4.01 -1.92
C SER A 11 -2.87 -3.46 -3.31
N LEU A 12 -1.89 -2.55 -3.39
CA LEU A 12 -1.46 -1.95 -4.65
C LEU A 12 -0.83 -2.98 -5.60
N MET A 13 -0.15 -3.98 -5.05
CA MET A 13 0.53 -5.02 -5.82
C MET A 13 -0.40 -6.14 -6.26
N ASP A 14 -1.68 -6.08 -5.92
CA ASP A 14 -2.67 -7.05 -6.36
C ASP A 14 -2.73 -7.06 -7.88
N GLY A 15 -2.65 -8.26 -8.48
CA GLY A 15 -2.63 -8.43 -9.93
C GLY A 15 -3.87 -7.87 -10.64
N GLU A 16 -4.99 -7.77 -9.94
CA GLU A 16 -6.21 -7.16 -10.47
C GLU A 16 -5.99 -5.71 -10.88
N HIS A 17 -5.09 -5.00 -10.20
CA HIS A 17 -4.81 -3.58 -10.49
C HIS A 17 -3.79 -3.38 -11.62
N SER A 18 -3.12 -4.43 -12.06
CA SER A 18 -2.06 -4.31 -13.07
C SER A 18 -2.58 -3.94 -14.46
N LEU A 19 -3.81 -4.31 -14.78
CA LEU A 19 -4.40 -4.05 -16.11
C LEU A 19 -5.12 -2.71 -16.19
N ARG A 20 -5.89 -2.37 -15.16
CA ARG A 20 -6.78 -1.19 -15.19
C ARG A 20 -6.35 -0.08 -14.25
N GLY A 21 -5.33 -0.33 -13.44
CA GLY A 21 -4.97 0.58 -12.36
C GLY A 21 -5.95 0.50 -11.20
N PHE A 22 -5.88 1.47 -10.31
CA PHE A 22 -6.69 1.50 -9.09
C PHE A 22 -7.10 2.92 -8.75
N THR A 23 -8.22 3.04 -8.04
CA THR A 23 -8.71 4.31 -7.52
C THR A 23 -8.55 4.33 -6.00
N ASN A 24 -8.69 5.51 -5.41
CA ASN A 24 -8.77 5.66 -3.96
C ASN A 24 -9.85 4.74 -3.39
N ARG A 25 -11.01 4.67 -4.05
CA ARG A 25 -12.14 3.84 -3.62
C ARG A 25 -11.77 2.35 -3.61
N ASP A 26 -11.05 1.86 -4.64
CA ASP A 26 -10.64 0.47 -4.72
C ASP A 26 -9.75 0.09 -3.54
N ILE A 27 -8.75 0.92 -3.27
CA ILE A 27 -7.78 0.67 -2.19
C ILE A 27 -8.44 0.83 -0.82
N ARG A 28 -9.27 1.86 -0.65
CA ARG A 28 -10.01 2.08 0.59
C ARG A 28 -10.89 0.88 0.93
N SER A 29 -11.58 0.33 -0.07
CA SER A 29 -12.44 -0.83 0.11
C SER A 29 -11.65 -2.06 0.58
N GLN A 30 -10.44 -2.25 0.08
CA GLN A 30 -9.57 -3.34 0.50
C GLN A 30 -8.98 -3.10 1.90
N LEU A 31 -8.51 -1.88 2.18
CA LEU A 31 -7.84 -1.56 3.43
C LEU A 31 -8.78 -1.48 4.64
N THR A 32 -10.04 -1.14 4.45
CA THR A 32 -11.00 -1.12 5.56
C THR A 32 -11.31 -2.52 6.08
N LYS A 33 -10.99 -3.56 5.31
CA LYS A 33 -11.08 -4.94 5.75
C LYS A 33 -9.87 -5.35 6.59
N THR A 34 -8.81 -4.56 6.57
CA THR A 34 -7.60 -4.83 7.34
C THR A 34 -7.65 -4.10 8.68
N ARG A 35 -6.75 -4.51 9.59
CA ARG A 35 -6.63 -3.87 10.90
C ARG A 35 -6.23 -2.39 10.78
N SER A 36 -5.48 -2.03 9.73
CA SER A 36 -4.93 -0.68 9.56
C SER A 36 -6.00 0.41 9.39
N LEU A 37 -7.11 0.11 8.70
CA LEU A 37 -8.19 1.07 8.49
C LEU A 37 -9.54 0.61 9.03
N ARG A 38 -9.56 -0.43 9.86
CA ARG A 38 -10.81 -0.92 10.46
C ARG A 38 -11.56 0.17 11.24
N SER A 39 -10.84 1.03 11.93
CA SER A 39 -11.41 2.14 12.68
C SER A 39 -12.10 3.19 11.80
N CYS A 40 -11.82 3.19 10.49
CA CYS A 40 -12.41 4.09 9.51
C CYS A 40 -13.49 3.43 8.66
N ALA A 41 -13.86 2.18 8.95
CA ALA A 41 -14.81 1.42 8.13
C ALA A 41 -16.18 2.11 8.04
N ASP A 42 -16.62 2.78 9.10
CA ASP A 42 -17.90 3.49 9.16
C ASP A 42 -17.78 4.97 8.78
N ASP A 43 -16.60 5.44 8.39
CA ASP A 43 -16.37 6.83 8.02
C ASP A 43 -15.63 6.90 6.68
N PRO A 44 -16.39 6.88 5.55
CA PRO A 44 -15.78 6.90 4.22
C PRO A 44 -14.93 8.15 3.94
N LYS A 45 -15.30 9.29 4.48
CA LYS A 45 -14.53 10.54 4.28
C LYS A 45 -13.16 10.45 4.96
N LYS A 46 -13.11 9.92 6.16
CA LYS A 46 -11.87 9.75 6.91
C LYS A 46 -10.96 8.72 6.25
N ALA A 47 -11.53 7.60 5.80
CA ALA A 47 -10.79 6.56 5.09
C ALA A 47 -10.24 7.11 3.76
N SER A 48 -11.06 7.84 3.00
CA SER A 48 -10.65 8.47 1.74
C SER A 48 -9.51 9.46 1.93
N ALA A 49 -9.58 10.29 2.97
CA ALA A 49 -8.52 11.25 3.29
C ALA A 49 -7.21 10.55 3.62
N LYS A 50 -7.26 9.48 4.38
CA LYS A 50 -6.09 8.68 4.76
C LYS A 50 -5.42 8.05 3.55
N VAL A 51 -6.21 7.40 2.70
CA VAL A 51 -5.71 6.79 1.45
C VAL A 51 -5.15 7.86 0.51
N GLY A 52 -5.85 9.00 0.40
CA GLY A 52 -5.38 10.12 -0.42
C GLY A 52 -4.01 10.65 0.02
N ARG A 53 -3.78 10.76 1.31
CA ARG A 53 -2.46 11.15 1.83
C ARG A 53 -1.39 10.12 1.49
N CYS A 54 -1.71 8.84 1.59
CA CYS A 54 -0.80 7.77 1.19
C CYS A 54 -0.45 7.86 -0.30
N PHE A 55 -1.45 8.08 -1.15
CA PHE A 55 -1.23 8.22 -2.60
C PHE A 55 -0.33 9.41 -2.92
N ARG A 56 -0.55 10.56 -2.28
CA ARG A 56 0.32 11.72 -2.50
C ARG A 56 1.76 11.45 -2.12
N ARG A 57 1.97 10.76 -1.01
CA ARG A 57 3.30 10.37 -0.55
C ARG A 57 3.96 9.40 -1.53
N LEU A 58 3.24 8.37 -1.96
CA LEU A 58 3.76 7.39 -2.91
C LEU A 58 4.06 8.03 -4.27
N HIS A 59 3.22 8.94 -4.72
CA HIS A 59 3.43 9.67 -5.97
C HIS A 59 4.69 10.54 -5.88
N ALA A 60 4.88 11.25 -4.77
CA ALA A 60 6.06 12.08 -4.56
C ALA A 60 7.35 11.26 -4.60
N HIS A 61 7.32 10.00 -4.19
CA HIS A 61 8.46 9.09 -4.25
C HIS A 61 8.57 8.31 -5.56
N GLY A 62 7.67 8.56 -6.51
CA GLY A 62 7.73 7.89 -7.82
C GLY A 62 7.26 6.45 -7.83
N LEU A 63 6.56 6.01 -6.80
CA LEU A 63 6.10 4.62 -6.67
C LEU A 63 4.81 4.36 -7.43
N ILE A 64 3.97 5.38 -7.59
CA ILE A 64 2.75 5.33 -8.38
C ILE A 64 2.69 6.52 -9.33
N ALA A 65 1.94 6.38 -10.41
CA ALA A 65 1.73 7.44 -11.39
C ALA A 65 0.24 7.51 -11.74
N LYS A 66 -0.25 8.72 -11.98
CA LYS A 66 -1.63 8.93 -12.38
C LYS A 66 -1.81 8.56 -13.85
N ILE A 67 -2.89 7.84 -14.14
CA ILE A 67 -3.27 7.55 -15.52
C ILE A 67 -3.97 8.81 -16.06
N PRO A 68 -3.47 9.43 -17.15
CA PRO A 68 -4.03 10.68 -17.66
C PRO A 68 -5.52 10.60 -17.93
N ARG A 69 -6.24 11.69 -17.62
CA ARG A 69 -7.67 11.85 -17.87
C ARG A 69 -8.57 10.88 -17.09
N THR A 70 -8.03 10.27 -16.03
CA THR A 70 -8.80 9.37 -15.17
C THR A 70 -8.55 9.69 -13.71
N ARG A 71 -9.33 9.07 -12.83
CA ARG A 71 -9.07 9.06 -11.38
C ARG A 71 -8.26 7.84 -10.97
N ARG A 72 -7.71 7.11 -11.94
CA ARG A 72 -6.97 5.89 -11.70
C ARG A 72 -5.48 6.15 -11.61
N TRP A 73 -4.83 5.31 -10.84
CA TRP A 73 -3.39 5.31 -10.63
C TRP A 73 -2.84 3.95 -11.05
N ARG A 74 -1.55 3.91 -11.32
CA ARG A 74 -0.85 2.66 -11.60
C ARG A 74 0.44 2.61 -10.79
N VAL A 75 0.90 1.41 -10.46
CA VAL A 75 2.22 1.21 -9.84
C VAL A 75 3.27 1.31 -10.96
N THR A 76 4.30 2.13 -10.74
CA THR A 76 5.41 2.26 -11.67
C THR A 76 6.32 1.02 -11.59
N ALA A 77 7.20 0.84 -12.61
CA ALA A 77 8.20 -0.23 -12.56
C ALA A 77 9.07 -0.11 -11.30
N TYR A 78 9.50 1.11 -10.98
CA TYR A 78 10.24 1.39 -9.76
C TYR A 78 9.40 1.06 -8.52
N GLY A 79 8.11 1.39 -8.53
CA GLY A 79 7.20 1.10 -7.44
C GLY A 79 7.06 -0.40 -7.18
N HIS A 80 6.91 -1.19 -8.24
CA HIS A 80 6.86 -2.66 -8.10
C HIS A 80 8.12 -3.20 -7.45
N GLN A 81 9.28 -2.74 -7.89
CA GLN A 81 10.56 -3.18 -7.34
C GLN A 81 10.71 -2.76 -5.89
N ALA A 82 10.46 -1.50 -5.57
CA ALA A 82 10.65 -0.96 -4.23
C ALA A 82 9.68 -1.56 -3.22
N MET A 83 8.40 -1.62 -3.57
CA MET A 83 7.38 -2.17 -2.68
C MET A 83 7.51 -3.68 -2.52
N GLY A 84 7.81 -4.39 -3.62
CA GLY A 84 8.03 -5.83 -3.58
C GLY A 84 9.21 -6.21 -2.71
N THR A 85 10.33 -5.49 -2.84
CA THR A 85 11.52 -5.71 -2.00
C THR A 85 11.21 -5.42 -0.54
N SER A 86 10.51 -4.34 -0.24
CA SER A 86 10.15 -3.98 1.13
C SER A 86 9.26 -5.04 1.78
N LEU A 87 8.28 -5.56 1.05
CA LEU A 87 7.41 -6.62 1.55
C LEU A 87 8.17 -7.92 1.75
N TYR A 88 9.06 -8.26 0.82
CA TYR A 88 9.89 -9.45 0.93
C TYR A 88 10.77 -9.40 2.18
N LEU A 89 11.46 -8.28 2.40
CA LEU A 89 12.32 -8.09 3.57
C LEU A 89 11.52 -8.19 4.87
N ARG A 90 10.33 -7.59 4.91
CA ARG A 90 9.46 -7.67 6.09
C ARG A 90 9.03 -9.10 6.39
N GLU A 91 8.66 -9.87 5.38
CA GLU A 91 8.08 -11.20 5.56
C GLU A 91 9.15 -12.28 5.78
N HIS A 92 10.33 -12.12 5.19
CA HIS A 92 11.35 -13.16 5.16
C HIS A 92 12.59 -12.86 5.99
N HIS A 93 13.01 -11.61 6.08
CA HIS A 93 14.23 -11.23 6.80
C HIS A 93 13.95 -10.60 8.16
N PHE A 94 13.04 -9.67 8.22
CA PHE A 94 12.81 -8.89 9.42
C PHE A 94 12.41 -9.74 10.63
N PRO A 95 11.48 -10.71 10.50
CA PRO A 95 11.15 -11.59 11.64
C PRO A 95 12.34 -12.40 12.13
N ASN A 96 13.17 -12.90 11.22
CA ASN A 96 14.35 -13.70 11.58
C ASN A 96 15.41 -12.87 12.30
N VAL A 97 15.68 -11.66 11.80
CA VAL A 97 16.61 -10.73 12.43
C VAL A 97 16.10 -10.34 13.81
N TYR A 98 14.83 -10.09 13.96
CA TYR A 98 14.21 -9.74 15.22
C TYR A 98 14.29 -10.88 16.23
N ALA A 99 14.00 -12.11 15.80
CA ALA A 99 14.10 -13.28 16.63
C ALA A 99 15.53 -13.52 17.11
N THR A 100 16.52 -13.36 16.21
CA THR A 100 17.94 -13.50 16.53
C THR A 100 18.38 -12.44 17.53
N ALA A 101 17.98 -11.18 17.33
CA ALA A 101 18.30 -10.10 18.24
C ALA A 101 17.66 -10.29 19.62
N ALA A 102 16.42 -10.79 19.66
CA ALA A 102 15.71 -11.07 20.89
C ALA A 102 16.30 -12.24 21.66
N ALA A 103 16.89 -13.21 20.95
CA ALA A 103 17.54 -14.37 21.57
C ALA A 103 18.95 -14.07 22.08
N ALA A 104 19.55 -13.01 21.58
CA ALA A 104 20.88 -12.59 22.02
C ALA A 104 20.82 -11.75 23.28
#